data_b1cf78ea65d8deb80234fd7baba34b8c
#
_entry.id   b1cf78ea65d8deb80234fd7baba34b8c
#
_cell.length_a   1.000
_cell.length_b   1.000
_cell.length_c   1.000
_cell.angle_alpha   90.00
_cell.angle_beta   90.00
_cell.angle_gamma   90.00
#
_symmetry.space_group_name_H-M   'P 1'
#
loop_
_entity.id
_entity.type
_entity.pdbx_description
1 polymer ?
#
loop_
_entity_poly.entity_id
_entity_poly.type
_entity_poly.pdbx_seq_one_letter_code
_entity_poly.pdbx_strand_id
1 'polypeptide(L)'
;MKSGFSKFGHWLCFIVFVQLPAGLFAAGTVRQIEIVNDWEIHKQDEPVVVGLKDIDIDFDVRSVRVWDGEREIASQLDDLDGNGLADELVFVADIPPRSRKELRIEFFSVDKPNDYTFRVYAEMLISDPKGKHIPVRSLTVPASSYVYDHLHHHGPAFESELVAYRIYFDKKQTVDIYGKFTKRLEIEKSQFYPTDEQLAQGYGDDVLLVGNSCGLGTLKGWDGVQATHIENAEAFSETICAYGPIRTVVDVRSHHWKYQGSDLQMTIRYILYAGHRDCEVQVYFSEPLKKEVFSTGLLKMKDSRSYSDHKGTLACWGTDWPVGDT
;
A
#
# COMPACT_ATOMS: atom_id res chain seq x y z
N MET A 1 -29.23 -4.64 -5.28
CA MET A 1 -29.31 -3.23 -4.86
C MET A 1 -27.99 -2.58 -5.19
N LYS A 2 -28.01 -1.52 -5.99
CA LYS A 2 -26.78 -0.88 -6.50
C LYS A 2 -26.16 -0.04 -5.37
N SER A 3 -25.00 -0.45 -4.87
CA SER A 3 -24.18 0.38 -3.98
C SER A 3 -23.47 1.45 -4.81
N GLY A 4 -23.69 2.71 -4.44
CA GLY A 4 -23.11 3.85 -5.12
C GLY A 4 -21.62 3.92 -4.86
N PHE A 5 -20.82 3.81 -5.91
CA PHE A 5 -19.41 4.13 -5.89
C PHE A 5 -19.23 5.65 -5.88
N SER A 6 -18.61 6.18 -4.83
CA SER A 6 -18.10 7.55 -4.78
C SER A 6 -16.98 7.69 -5.82
N LYS A 7 -17.17 8.62 -6.75
CA LYS A 7 -16.16 8.97 -7.77
C LYS A 7 -15.06 9.84 -7.14
N PHE A 8 -14.13 9.24 -6.44
CA PHE A 8 -12.81 9.83 -6.23
C PHE A 8 -11.91 9.36 -7.37
N GLY A 9 -11.15 10.30 -7.95
CA GLY A 9 -10.43 10.16 -9.20
C GLY A 9 -9.52 8.93 -9.28
N HIS A 10 -10.10 7.82 -9.57
CA HIS A 10 -9.37 6.61 -9.93
C HIS A 10 -8.92 6.77 -11.38
N TRP A 11 -7.66 6.57 -11.59
CA TRP A 11 -7.03 6.42 -12.88
C TRP A 11 -7.53 5.10 -13.47
N LEU A 12 -8.73 5.10 -14.08
CA LEU A 12 -9.29 3.89 -14.67
C LEU A 12 -8.51 3.55 -15.95
N CYS A 13 -7.66 2.55 -15.88
CA CYS A 13 -7.33 1.76 -17.06
C CYS A 13 -8.55 0.88 -17.38
N PHE A 14 -9.18 1.06 -18.54
CA PHE A 14 -10.21 0.13 -18.99
C PHE A 14 -9.53 -1.18 -19.41
N ILE A 15 -9.86 -2.28 -18.74
CA ILE A 15 -9.41 -3.63 -19.09
C ILE A 15 -10.53 -4.27 -19.92
N VAL A 16 -10.24 -4.64 -21.16
CA VAL A 16 -11.14 -5.40 -22.02
C VAL A 16 -10.55 -6.79 -22.22
N PHE A 17 -11.29 -7.82 -21.85
CA PHE A 17 -10.87 -9.20 -22.06
C PHE A 17 -11.27 -9.67 -23.46
N VAL A 18 -10.30 -10.17 -24.23
CA VAL A 18 -10.53 -10.83 -25.51
C VAL A 18 -10.28 -12.33 -25.32
N GLN A 19 -11.30 -13.15 -25.52
CA GLN A 19 -11.16 -14.60 -25.48
C GLN A 19 -10.50 -15.13 -26.76
N LEU A 20 -9.36 -15.79 -26.63
CA LEU A 20 -8.80 -16.61 -27.70
C LEU A 20 -9.21 -18.08 -27.52
N PRO A 21 -9.36 -18.86 -28.63
CA PRO A 21 -9.63 -20.29 -28.51
C PRO A 21 -8.44 -20.98 -27.81
N ALA A 22 -8.74 -21.89 -26.88
CA ALA A 22 -7.77 -22.63 -26.10
C ALA A 22 -6.88 -23.49 -27.00
N GLY A 23 -5.60 -23.10 -27.12
CA GLY A 23 -4.56 -23.96 -27.67
C GLY A 23 -4.14 -25.00 -26.64
N LEU A 24 -3.97 -26.25 -27.04
CA LEU A 24 -3.46 -27.35 -26.20
C LEU A 24 -2.00 -27.07 -25.77
N PHE A 25 -1.82 -26.35 -24.66
CA PHE A 25 -0.56 -26.29 -23.92
C PHE A 25 -0.72 -26.98 -22.58
N ALA A 26 0.25 -27.75 -22.15
CA ALA A 26 0.23 -28.42 -20.88
C ALA A 26 -0.03 -27.46 -19.74
N ALA A 27 -1.19 -27.58 -19.09
CA ALA A 27 -1.58 -26.96 -17.82
C ALA A 27 -1.56 -25.41 -17.76
N GLY A 28 -1.96 -24.71 -18.81
CA GLY A 28 -2.01 -23.24 -18.78
C GLY A 28 -3.13 -22.65 -19.64
N THR A 29 -3.66 -21.52 -19.22
CA THR A 29 -4.66 -20.73 -19.95
C THR A 29 -4.06 -19.40 -20.37
N VAL A 30 -4.33 -18.97 -21.62
CA VAL A 30 -3.87 -17.68 -22.16
C VAL A 30 -5.06 -16.74 -22.25
N ARG A 31 -4.85 -15.49 -21.83
CA ARG A 31 -5.80 -14.39 -22.01
C ARG A 31 -5.09 -13.17 -22.61
N GLN A 32 -5.84 -12.39 -23.34
CA GLN A 32 -5.41 -11.06 -23.79
C GLN A 32 -6.20 -10.00 -23.04
N ILE A 33 -5.51 -8.95 -22.66
CA ILE A 33 -6.11 -7.74 -22.08
C ILE A 33 -5.68 -6.53 -22.90
N GLU A 34 -6.56 -5.56 -23.01
CA GLU A 34 -6.25 -4.27 -23.55
C GLU A 34 -6.23 -3.24 -22.42
N ILE A 35 -5.12 -2.52 -22.26
CA ILE A 35 -5.00 -1.38 -21.36
C ILE A 35 -5.05 -0.07 -22.18
N VAL A 36 -5.79 0.91 -21.67
CA VAL A 36 -6.10 2.13 -22.41
C VAL A 36 -5.68 3.37 -21.61
N ASN A 37 -4.95 4.27 -22.26
CA ASN A 37 -4.65 5.58 -21.72
C ASN A 37 -5.37 6.65 -22.56
N ASP A 38 -6.50 7.14 -22.05
CA ASP A 38 -7.28 8.22 -22.70
C ASP A 38 -6.81 9.63 -22.30
N TRP A 39 -5.70 9.73 -21.56
CA TRP A 39 -5.12 11.00 -21.12
C TRP A 39 -4.05 11.51 -22.09
N GLU A 40 -3.79 12.83 -22.04
CA GLU A 40 -2.73 13.48 -22.83
C GLU A 40 -1.33 13.30 -22.23
N ILE A 41 -1.21 12.60 -21.09
CA ILE A 41 0.04 12.39 -20.39
C ILE A 41 0.51 10.94 -20.54
N HIS A 42 1.82 10.75 -20.63
CA HIS A 42 2.42 9.42 -20.53
C HIS A 42 2.26 8.89 -19.10
N LYS A 43 1.74 7.69 -18.96
CA LYS A 43 1.65 6.97 -17.71
C LYS A 43 2.83 6.02 -17.62
N GLN A 44 3.75 6.34 -16.74
CA GLN A 44 4.93 5.54 -16.46
C GLN A 44 4.68 4.66 -15.25
N ASP A 45 5.10 3.38 -15.33
CA ASP A 45 4.89 2.40 -14.26
C ASP A 45 3.42 2.33 -13.78
N GLU A 46 2.43 2.56 -14.66
CA GLU A 46 1.02 2.56 -14.30
C GLU A 46 0.59 1.21 -13.74
N PRO A 47 0.03 1.16 -12.53
CA PRO A 47 -0.42 -0.09 -11.94
C PRO A 47 -1.59 -0.71 -12.69
N VAL A 48 -1.50 -1.99 -12.96
CA VAL A 48 -2.58 -2.80 -13.52
C VAL A 48 -2.87 -3.93 -12.54
N VAL A 49 -4.08 -3.94 -12.02
CA VAL A 49 -4.57 -4.95 -11.08
C VAL A 49 -5.71 -5.72 -11.71
N VAL A 50 -5.58 -7.03 -11.76
CA VAL A 50 -6.55 -7.93 -12.37
C VAL A 50 -7.04 -8.92 -11.32
N GLY A 51 -8.32 -8.82 -10.93
CA GLY A 51 -8.95 -9.78 -10.02
C GLY A 51 -9.07 -11.13 -10.68
N LEU A 52 -8.50 -12.18 -10.10
CA LEU A 52 -8.52 -13.52 -10.70
C LEU A 52 -9.93 -14.11 -10.77
N LYS A 53 -10.80 -13.74 -9.84
CA LYS A 53 -12.23 -14.10 -9.87
C LYS A 53 -13.01 -13.53 -11.07
N ASP A 54 -12.47 -12.48 -11.70
CA ASP A 54 -13.09 -11.81 -12.84
C ASP A 54 -12.66 -12.44 -14.17
N ILE A 55 -11.76 -13.44 -14.12
CA ILE A 55 -11.25 -14.16 -15.28
C ILE A 55 -11.80 -15.57 -15.26
N ASP A 56 -12.30 -16.03 -16.41
CA ASP A 56 -12.77 -17.41 -16.59
C ASP A 56 -11.57 -18.37 -16.69
N ILE A 57 -11.15 -18.90 -15.52
CA ILE A 57 -10.08 -19.89 -15.34
C ILE A 57 -10.65 -21.01 -14.47
N ASP A 58 -10.49 -22.26 -14.89
CA ASP A 58 -11.05 -23.46 -14.27
C ASP A 58 -10.09 -24.19 -13.31
N PHE A 59 -9.01 -23.52 -12.91
CA PHE A 59 -8.01 -24.06 -11.99
C PHE A 59 -7.46 -22.97 -11.05
N ASP A 60 -6.87 -23.40 -9.92
CA ASP A 60 -6.16 -22.52 -9.00
C ASP A 60 -4.88 -21.99 -9.66
N VAL A 61 -4.78 -20.68 -9.82
CA VAL A 61 -3.61 -20.03 -10.41
C VAL A 61 -2.44 -20.06 -9.44
N ARG A 62 -1.34 -20.70 -9.86
CA ARG A 62 -0.11 -20.81 -9.07
C ARG A 62 1.02 -19.92 -9.58
N SER A 63 1.05 -19.67 -10.88
CA SER A 63 2.00 -18.74 -11.47
C SER A 63 1.43 -18.08 -12.72
N VAL A 64 2.02 -16.95 -13.08
CA VAL A 64 1.58 -16.14 -14.22
C VAL A 64 2.80 -15.58 -14.96
N ARG A 65 2.63 -15.32 -16.27
CA ARG A 65 3.56 -14.53 -17.07
C ARG A 65 2.80 -13.51 -17.89
N VAL A 66 3.28 -12.28 -17.87
CA VAL A 66 2.68 -11.15 -18.60
C VAL A 66 3.64 -10.73 -19.71
N TRP A 67 3.13 -10.57 -20.91
CA TRP A 67 3.90 -10.29 -22.11
C TRP A 67 3.43 -9.02 -22.82
N ASP A 68 4.37 -8.13 -23.12
CA ASP A 68 4.22 -6.98 -23.99
C ASP A 68 4.93 -7.32 -25.33
N GLY A 69 4.17 -7.82 -26.29
CA GLY A 69 4.74 -8.45 -27.48
C GLY A 69 5.56 -9.70 -27.12
N GLU A 70 6.86 -9.68 -27.38
CA GLU A 70 7.80 -10.75 -27.02
C GLU A 70 8.54 -10.50 -25.70
N ARG A 71 8.34 -9.36 -25.09
CA ARG A 71 8.99 -8.98 -23.82
C ARG A 71 8.12 -9.41 -22.65
N GLU A 72 8.67 -10.25 -21.77
CA GLU A 72 8.06 -10.54 -20.48
C GLU A 72 8.20 -9.31 -19.54
N ILE A 73 7.13 -8.92 -18.87
CA ILE A 73 7.12 -7.91 -17.82
C ILE A 73 6.92 -8.53 -16.46
N ALA A 74 7.62 -7.97 -15.47
CA ALA A 74 7.52 -8.44 -14.10
C ALA A 74 6.09 -8.34 -13.59
N SER A 75 5.62 -9.38 -12.96
CA SER A 75 4.26 -9.51 -12.42
C SER A 75 4.27 -10.18 -11.05
N GLN A 76 3.20 -10.03 -10.31
CA GLN A 76 3.04 -10.51 -8.96
C GLN A 76 1.64 -11.10 -8.80
N LEU A 77 1.54 -12.25 -8.12
CA LEU A 77 0.28 -12.82 -7.63
C LEU A 77 0.18 -12.56 -6.14
N ASP A 78 -0.94 -12.05 -5.70
CA ASP A 78 -1.21 -11.75 -4.29
C ASP A 78 -2.37 -12.58 -3.76
N ASP A 79 -2.14 -13.20 -2.60
CA ASP A 79 -3.12 -13.80 -1.72
C ASP A 79 -3.36 -12.79 -0.58
N LEU A 80 -4.43 -11.99 -0.70
CA LEU A 80 -4.71 -10.87 0.18
C LEU A 80 -5.48 -11.26 1.45
N ASP A 81 -6.16 -12.39 1.44
CA ASP A 81 -6.92 -12.88 2.58
C ASP A 81 -6.19 -14.01 3.35
N GLY A 82 -5.08 -14.51 2.82
CA GLY A 82 -4.22 -15.51 3.45
C GLY A 82 -4.77 -16.94 3.37
N ASN A 83 -5.64 -17.22 2.40
CA ASN A 83 -6.25 -18.55 2.22
C ASN A 83 -5.39 -19.53 1.40
N GLY A 84 -4.26 -19.07 0.85
CA GLY A 84 -3.33 -19.85 0.04
C GLY A 84 -3.66 -19.87 -1.44
N LEU A 85 -4.67 -19.12 -1.88
CA LEU A 85 -5.03 -18.93 -3.29
C LEU A 85 -4.78 -17.47 -3.68
N ALA A 86 -4.31 -17.25 -4.89
CA ALA A 86 -4.10 -15.89 -5.37
C ALA A 86 -5.45 -15.21 -5.66
N ASP A 87 -5.61 -13.98 -5.17
CA ASP A 87 -6.78 -13.12 -5.42
C ASP A 87 -6.57 -12.23 -6.64
N GLU A 88 -5.36 -11.70 -6.79
CA GLU A 88 -5.04 -10.67 -7.78
C GLU A 88 -3.72 -10.94 -8.49
N LEU A 89 -3.73 -10.63 -9.80
CA LEU A 89 -2.52 -10.44 -10.60
C LEU A 89 -2.21 -8.94 -10.67
N VAL A 90 -0.95 -8.58 -10.43
CA VAL A 90 -0.50 -7.20 -10.47
C VAL A 90 0.77 -7.07 -11.31
N PHE A 91 0.84 -6.01 -12.09
CA PHE A 91 2.04 -5.58 -12.81
C PHE A 91 2.00 -4.06 -13.05
N VAL A 92 3.10 -3.48 -13.49
CA VAL A 92 3.16 -2.07 -13.91
C VAL A 92 3.49 -2.00 -15.40
N ALA A 93 2.90 -1.02 -16.09
CA ALA A 93 3.10 -0.84 -17.52
C ALA A 93 3.27 0.65 -17.90
N ASP A 94 4.13 0.89 -18.88
CA ASP A 94 4.24 2.20 -19.50
C ASP A 94 3.21 2.34 -20.63
N ILE A 95 2.37 3.37 -20.55
CA ILE A 95 1.29 3.59 -21.51
C ILE A 95 1.41 5.01 -22.07
N PRO A 96 1.77 5.16 -23.36
CA PRO A 96 1.85 6.48 -24.00
C PRO A 96 0.53 7.25 -23.97
N PRO A 97 0.55 8.58 -24.16
CA PRO A 97 -0.68 9.36 -24.26
C PRO A 97 -1.59 8.87 -25.38
N ARG A 98 -2.90 8.89 -25.13
CA ARG A 98 -3.95 8.57 -26.15
C ARG A 98 -3.70 7.24 -26.84
N SER A 99 -3.26 6.23 -26.12
CA SER A 99 -2.88 4.95 -26.71
C SER A 99 -3.58 3.77 -26.07
N ARG A 100 -3.53 2.65 -26.79
CA ARG A 100 -3.98 1.33 -26.34
C ARG A 100 -2.81 0.37 -26.45
N LYS A 101 -2.75 -0.54 -25.52
CA LYS A 101 -1.73 -1.58 -25.50
C LYS A 101 -2.37 -2.93 -25.22
N GLU A 102 -2.11 -3.90 -26.09
CA GLU A 102 -2.53 -5.28 -25.88
C GLU A 102 -1.42 -6.04 -25.16
N LEU A 103 -1.79 -6.76 -24.11
CA LEU A 103 -0.90 -7.61 -23.33
C LEU A 103 -1.44 -9.04 -23.34
N ARG A 104 -0.51 -10.00 -23.40
CA ARG A 104 -0.83 -11.43 -23.30
C ARG A 104 -0.48 -11.93 -21.90
N ILE A 105 -1.39 -12.63 -21.26
CA ILE A 105 -1.22 -13.21 -19.93
C ILE A 105 -1.35 -14.72 -20.04
N GLU A 106 -0.37 -15.43 -19.49
CA GLU A 106 -0.35 -16.88 -19.38
C GLU A 106 -0.53 -17.27 -17.90
N PHE A 107 -1.58 -18.02 -17.59
CA PHE A 107 -1.88 -18.54 -16.26
C PHE A 107 -1.53 -20.02 -16.18
N PHE A 108 -0.95 -20.45 -15.06
CA PHE A 108 -0.52 -21.82 -14.83
C PHE A 108 -1.05 -22.37 -13.51
N SER A 109 -1.44 -23.63 -13.50
CA SER A 109 -1.84 -24.38 -12.30
C SER A 109 -0.65 -24.95 -11.51
N VAL A 110 0.58 -24.72 -11.98
CA VAL A 110 1.82 -25.16 -11.35
C VAL A 110 2.74 -23.98 -11.11
N ASP A 111 3.62 -24.11 -10.13
CA ASP A 111 4.62 -23.09 -9.85
C ASP A 111 5.65 -23.03 -10.99
N LYS A 112 5.85 -21.84 -11.52
CA LYS A 112 6.91 -21.52 -12.49
C LYS A 112 7.76 -20.40 -11.90
N PRO A 113 8.98 -20.70 -11.47
CA PRO A 113 9.87 -19.67 -10.91
C PRO A 113 10.10 -18.53 -11.90
N ASN A 114 10.20 -17.33 -11.37
CA ASN A 114 10.68 -16.15 -12.08
C ASN A 114 11.84 -15.55 -11.30
N ASP A 115 12.63 -14.72 -11.96
CA ASP A 115 13.78 -14.02 -11.38
C ASP A 115 13.59 -12.50 -11.56
N TYR A 116 12.42 -12.00 -11.16
CA TYR A 116 12.13 -10.58 -11.25
C TYR A 116 12.86 -9.80 -10.17
N THR A 117 13.48 -8.71 -10.56
CA THR A 117 14.04 -7.76 -9.60
C THR A 117 12.93 -7.10 -8.80
N PHE A 118 13.03 -7.17 -7.49
CA PHE A 118 12.12 -6.50 -6.57
C PHE A 118 12.32 -4.98 -6.65
N ARG A 119 11.22 -4.26 -6.84
CA ARG A 119 11.16 -2.81 -6.88
C ARG A 119 10.44 -2.23 -5.66
N VAL A 120 9.90 -3.10 -4.83
CA VAL A 120 9.29 -2.78 -3.55
C VAL A 120 9.74 -3.78 -2.49
N TYR A 121 9.64 -3.39 -1.23
CA TYR A 121 9.96 -4.25 -0.09
C TYR A 121 9.06 -3.90 1.10
N ALA A 122 8.81 -4.85 1.98
CA ALA A 122 8.12 -4.62 3.24
C ALA A 122 8.61 -5.57 4.33
N GLU A 123 8.71 -5.05 5.56
CA GLU A 123 9.06 -5.84 6.73
C GLU A 123 8.32 -5.38 7.98
N MET A 124 8.12 -6.30 8.91
CA MET A 124 7.78 -6.03 10.30
C MET A 124 8.62 -6.97 11.16
N LEU A 125 9.44 -6.40 12.04
CA LEU A 125 10.41 -7.16 12.83
C LEU A 125 10.17 -6.93 14.31
N ILE A 126 10.04 -8.01 15.07
CA ILE A 126 10.04 -7.95 16.54
C ILE A 126 11.50 -7.90 17.00
N SER A 127 11.84 -6.88 17.81
CA SER A 127 13.14 -6.75 18.45
C SER A 127 13.18 -7.54 19.73
N ASP A 128 14.08 -8.51 19.84
CA ASP A 128 14.30 -9.22 21.10
C ASP A 128 15.22 -8.41 22.05
N PRO A 129 15.23 -8.72 23.34
CA PRO A 129 16.10 -8.04 24.31
C PRO A 129 17.59 -8.17 24.04
N LYS A 130 18.00 -9.05 23.13
CA LYS A 130 19.40 -9.27 22.69
C LYS A 130 19.75 -8.55 21.40
N GLY A 131 18.84 -7.71 20.88
CA GLY A 131 19.01 -6.94 19.65
C GLY A 131 18.85 -7.76 18.36
N LYS A 132 18.28 -8.96 18.43
CA LYS A 132 17.90 -9.70 17.22
C LYS A 132 16.54 -9.23 16.72
N HIS A 133 16.41 -9.20 15.42
CA HIS A 133 15.17 -8.90 14.74
C HIS A 133 14.54 -10.19 14.21
N ILE A 134 13.27 -10.44 14.58
CA ILE A 134 12.52 -11.62 14.18
C ILE A 134 11.43 -11.19 13.22
N PRO A 135 11.47 -11.61 11.95
CA PRO A 135 10.45 -11.21 10.98
C PRO A 135 9.09 -11.86 11.32
N VAL A 136 8.04 -11.04 11.26
CA VAL A 136 6.66 -11.47 11.40
C VAL A 136 5.82 -10.86 10.28
N ARG A 137 4.86 -11.61 9.76
CA ARG A 137 3.94 -11.09 8.74
C ARG A 137 2.70 -10.45 9.36
N SER A 138 2.29 -10.90 10.52
CA SER A 138 1.11 -10.39 11.21
C SER A 138 1.33 -10.41 12.70
N LEU A 139 0.87 -9.37 13.37
CA LEU A 139 0.89 -9.25 14.81
C LEU A 139 -0.45 -8.66 15.27
N THR A 140 -1.02 -9.24 16.34
CA THR A 140 -2.22 -8.70 17.00
C THR A 140 -1.92 -8.54 18.49
N VAL A 141 -2.23 -7.36 19.02
CA VAL A 141 -2.03 -7.06 20.44
C VAL A 141 -3.28 -6.39 21.04
N PRO A 142 -3.57 -6.58 22.32
CA PRO A 142 -4.56 -5.78 23.03
C PRO A 142 -4.23 -4.29 22.92
N ALA A 143 -5.23 -3.44 22.74
CA ALA A 143 -5.02 -1.99 22.60
C ALA A 143 -4.37 -1.32 23.83
N SER A 144 -4.40 -2.00 24.99
CA SER A 144 -3.70 -1.60 26.21
C SER A 144 -2.19 -1.93 26.19
N SER A 145 -1.72 -2.71 25.22
CA SER A 145 -0.31 -3.09 25.12
C SER A 145 0.50 -1.99 24.48
N TYR A 146 1.72 -1.81 24.94
CA TYR A 146 2.68 -0.88 24.35
C TYR A 146 3.76 -1.70 23.65
N VAL A 147 3.70 -1.76 22.32
CA VAL A 147 4.63 -2.56 21.50
C VAL A 147 5.58 -1.71 20.65
N TYR A 148 5.44 -0.40 20.70
CA TYR A 148 6.19 0.57 19.92
C TYR A 148 7.71 0.35 19.98
N ASP A 149 8.27 0.19 21.19
CA ASP A 149 9.71 -0.02 21.40
C ASP A 149 10.14 -1.49 21.16
N HIS A 150 9.18 -2.39 20.92
CA HIS A 150 9.45 -3.79 20.65
C HIS A 150 9.45 -4.12 19.15
N LEU A 151 9.13 -3.15 18.30
CA LEU A 151 9.13 -3.30 16.87
C LEU A 151 10.22 -2.43 16.24
N HIS A 152 11.02 -3.05 15.38
CA HIS A 152 11.89 -2.33 14.48
C HIS A 152 11.02 -1.41 13.60
N HIS A 153 11.42 -0.19 13.34
CA HIS A 153 10.61 0.85 12.68
C HIS A 153 9.32 1.25 13.43
N HIS A 154 9.09 0.75 14.66
CA HIS A 154 7.89 0.99 15.46
C HIS A 154 6.58 0.43 14.87
N GLY A 155 6.66 -0.44 13.89
CA GLY A 155 5.58 -1.07 13.16
C GLY A 155 6.04 -1.61 11.81
N PRO A 156 5.14 -1.95 10.89
CA PRO A 156 5.53 -2.33 9.54
C PRO A 156 6.13 -1.15 8.79
N ALA A 157 7.21 -1.42 8.07
CA ALA A 157 7.81 -0.50 7.13
C ALA A 157 7.73 -1.09 5.72
N PHE A 158 7.47 -0.25 4.73
CA PHE A 158 7.35 -0.67 3.35
C PHE A 158 7.84 0.44 2.41
N GLU A 159 8.45 0.03 1.31
CA GLU A 159 9.10 0.94 0.39
C GLU A 159 8.91 0.57 -1.07
N SER A 160 8.90 1.58 -1.93
CA SER A 160 9.30 1.47 -3.32
C SER A 160 10.76 1.90 -3.45
N GLU A 161 11.32 1.78 -4.65
CA GLU A 161 12.66 2.34 -4.90
C GLU A 161 12.73 3.86 -4.76
N LEU A 162 11.60 4.57 -4.59
CA LEU A 162 11.51 6.04 -4.58
C LEU A 162 11.18 6.65 -3.22
N VAL A 163 10.60 5.89 -2.30
CA VAL A 163 10.12 6.37 -0.99
C VAL A 163 9.96 5.18 -0.04
N ALA A 164 10.03 5.41 1.26
CA ALA A 164 9.56 4.44 2.24
C ALA A 164 8.55 5.07 3.21
N TYR A 165 7.70 4.22 3.75
CA TYR A 165 6.71 4.53 4.77
C TYR A 165 6.82 3.57 5.93
N ARG A 166 6.44 4.03 7.13
CA ARG A 166 6.14 3.16 8.29
C ARG A 166 4.81 3.56 8.88
N ILE A 167 4.18 2.61 9.59
CA ILE A 167 2.95 2.86 10.32
C ILE A 167 3.22 2.54 11.78
N TYR A 168 2.93 3.48 12.68
CA TYR A 168 3.13 3.26 14.10
C TYR A 168 2.10 2.30 14.66
N PHE A 169 2.57 1.21 15.27
CA PHE A 169 1.72 0.18 15.87
C PHE A 169 1.23 0.62 17.26
N ASP A 170 0.36 1.60 17.25
CA ASP A 170 -0.31 2.12 18.45
C ASP A 170 -1.69 2.70 18.08
N LYS A 171 -2.36 3.30 19.05
CA LYS A 171 -3.67 3.96 18.83
C LYS A 171 -3.62 5.13 17.83
N LYS A 172 -2.46 5.65 17.52
CA LYS A 172 -2.30 6.72 16.54
C LYS A 172 -2.37 6.17 15.12
N GLN A 173 -1.76 5.00 14.86
CA GLN A 173 -1.66 4.40 13.53
C GLN A 173 -1.16 5.40 12.49
N THR A 174 -0.28 6.31 12.93
CA THR A 174 0.17 7.42 12.11
C THR A 174 1.16 6.93 11.06
N VAL A 175 0.98 7.41 9.83
CA VAL A 175 1.90 7.15 8.71
C VAL A 175 3.03 8.17 8.75
N ASP A 176 4.25 7.67 8.65
CA ASP A 176 5.47 8.43 8.58
C ASP A 176 6.22 8.15 7.27
N ILE A 177 7.12 9.04 6.85
CA ILE A 177 7.78 8.98 5.55
C ILE A 177 9.29 9.09 5.67
N TYR A 178 9.98 8.26 4.90
CA TYR A 178 11.42 8.27 4.70
C TYR A 178 11.70 8.73 3.26
N GLY A 179 12.39 9.86 3.12
CA GLY A 179 12.78 10.43 1.84
C GLY A 179 14.07 9.79 1.32
N LYS A 180 14.14 9.50 0.02
CA LYS A 180 15.30 8.87 -0.62
C LYS A 180 16.04 9.83 -1.54
N PHE A 181 17.37 9.81 -1.47
CA PHE A 181 18.24 10.55 -2.37
C PHE A 181 18.51 9.79 -3.68
N THR A 182 18.50 8.46 -3.62
CA THR A 182 18.78 7.59 -4.76
C THR A 182 17.66 6.58 -4.96
N LYS A 183 17.44 6.19 -6.24
CA LYS A 183 16.45 5.18 -6.60
C LYS A 183 16.96 3.79 -6.24
N ARG A 184 16.60 3.27 -5.06
CA ARG A 184 16.95 1.92 -4.58
C ARG A 184 16.09 1.51 -3.39
N LEU A 185 16.08 0.21 -3.04
CA LEU A 185 15.52 -0.29 -1.78
C LEU A 185 16.56 -0.11 -0.66
N GLU A 186 16.13 0.32 0.52
CA GLU A 186 17.02 0.73 1.62
C GLU A 186 16.65 0.17 2.99
N ILE A 187 15.33 -0.01 3.31
CA ILE A 187 14.89 -0.26 4.68
C ILE A 187 15.35 -1.62 5.25
N GLU A 188 15.58 -2.62 4.40
CA GLU A 188 16.18 -3.90 4.82
C GLU A 188 17.60 -3.73 5.41
N LYS A 189 18.32 -2.70 4.98
CA LYS A 189 19.73 -2.45 5.32
C LYS A 189 19.95 -1.26 6.23
N SER A 190 18.95 -0.41 6.36
CA SER A 190 18.98 0.77 7.23
C SER A 190 17.82 0.71 8.22
N GLN A 191 17.99 1.42 9.32
CA GLN A 191 16.83 1.80 10.13
C GLN A 191 16.18 3.02 9.49
N PHE A 192 14.97 3.35 9.93
CA PHE A 192 14.32 4.61 9.55
C PHE A 192 15.15 5.84 9.95
N TYR A 193 16.12 5.64 10.83
CA TYR A 193 17.16 6.60 11.21
C TYR A 193 18.52 6.03 10.78
N PRO A 194 19.02 6.37 9.59
CA PRO A 194 20.30 5.86 9.10
C PRO A 194 21.48 6.41 9.89
N THR A 195 22.58 5.67 9.88
CA THR A 195 23.83 6.14 10.48
C THR A 195 24.51 7.20 9.62
N ASP A 196 25.47 7.95 10.20
CA ASP A 196 26.24 8.94 9.44
C ASP A 196 26.95 8.31 8.23
N GLU A 197 27.42 7.05 8.37
CA GLU A 197 28.06 6.32 7.27
C GLU A 197 27.05 5.99 6.16
N GLN A 198 25.82 5.64 6.51
CA GLN A 198 24.74 5.39 5.53
C GLN A 198 24.35 6.68 4.82
N LEU A 199 24.20 7.79 5.56
CA LEU A 199 23.95 9.11 4.96
C LEU A 199 25.07 9.51 3.99
N ALA A 200 26.34 9.29 4.37
CA ALA A 200 27.49 9.54 3.49
C ALA A 200 27.48 8.66 2.22
N GLN A 201 26.82 7.50 2.26
CA GLN A 201 26.63 6.60 1.12
C GLN A 201 25.37 6.95 0.30
N GLY A 202 24.69 8.05 0.62
CA GLY A 202 23.49 8.55 -0.06
C GLY A 202 22.23 7.76 0.27
N TYR A 203 22.14 7.16 1.48
CA TYR A 203 20.88 6.69 2.02
C TYR A 203 19.98 7.89 2.30
N GLY A 204 18.67 7.65 2.23
CA GLY A 204 17.67 8.62 2.61
C GLY A 204 17.61 8.85 4.12
N ASP A 205 16.58 9.52 4.58
CA ASP A 205 16.39 9.83 6.00
C ASP A 205 14.91 9.95 6.35
N ASP A 206 14.58 9.86 7.65
CA ASP A 206 13.31 10.32 8.19
C ASP A 206 13.18 11.84 7.95
N VAL A 207 12.19 12.22 7.16
CA VAL A 207 12.03 13.62 6.71
C VAL A 207 10.81 14.30 7.32
N LEU A 208 10.12 13.64 8.26
CA LEU A 208 8.90 14.15 8.84
C LEU A 208 8.77 13.78 10.33
N LEU A 209 8.85 14.75 11.21
CA LEU A 209 8.53 14.57 12.63
C LEU A 209 7.01 14.55 12.84
N VAL A 210 6.40 13.37 12.89
CA VAL A 210 4.94 13.24 12.95
C VAL A 210 4.35 13.51 14.34
N GLY A 211 5.11 13.27 15.42
CA GLY A 211 4.69 13.52 16.79
C GLY A 211 3.31 12.92 17.13
N ASN A 212 2.41 13.74 17.62
CA ASN A 212 1.03 13.37 17.96
C ASN A 212 0.00 13.79 16.89
N SER A 213 0.42 13.95 15.65
CA SER A 213 -0.41 14.45 14.54
C SER A 213 -1.12 13.36 13.76
N CYS A 214 -1.77 13.75 12.65
CA CYS A 214 -2.31 12.84 11.65
C CYS A 214 -1.23 12.23 10.74
N GLY A 215 0.02 12.72 10.78
CA GLY A 215 1.05 12.32 9.82
C GLY A 215 0.67 12.64 8.38
N LEU A 216 0.74 11.61 7.53
CA LEU A 216 0.44 11.72 6.10
C LEU A 216 -0.86 10.98 5.77
N GLY A 217 -2.00 11.63 5.96
CA GLY A 217 -3.28 11.11 5.48
C GLY A 217 -3.86 9.96 6.29
N THR A 218 -3.36 9.67 7.49
CA THR A 218 -3.93 8.63 8.36
C THR A 218 -5.39 8.94 8.68
N LEU A 219 -6.27 7.93 8.59
CA LEU A 219 -7.65 8.07 9.06
C LEU A 219 -7.69 8.25 10.57
N LYS A 220 -8.50 9.19 11.01
CA LYS A 220 -8.75 9.53 12.42
C LYS A 220 -10.24 9.63 12.68
N GLY A 221 -10.61 9.55 13.95
CA GLY A 221 -11.92 10.01 14.40
C GLY A 221 -12.07 11.52 14.27
N TRP A 222 -13.27 12.02 14.58
CA TRP A 222 -13.59 13.45 14.62
C TRP A 222 -14.55 13.72 15.80
N ASP A 223 -14.19 14.63 16.69
CA ASP A 223 -15.00 14.98 17.87
C ASP A 223 -15.95 16.16 17.65
N GLY A 224 -15.97 16.71 16.45
CA GLY A 224 -16.72 17.91 16.07
C GLY A 224 -15.83 19.14 15.95
N VAL A 225 -14.60 19.10 16.47
CA VAL A 225 -13.65 20.22 16.49
C VAL A 225 -12.30 19.80 15.89
N GLN A 226 -11.78 18.63 16.25
CA GLN A 226 -10.45 18.16 15.85
C GLN A 226 -10.43 16.66 15.58
N ALA A 227 -9.37 16.24 14.91
CA ALA A 227 -9.07 14.82 14.69
C ALA A 227 -8.75 14.13 16.04
N THR A 228 -9.24 12.91 16.22
CA THR A 228 -8.97 12.09 17.41
C THR A 228 -8.30 10.79 17.04
N HIS A 229 -7.44 10.27 17.91
CA HIS A 229 -6.84 8.95 17.72
C HIS A 229 -7.88 7.83 17.86
N ILE A 230 -7.49 6.62 17.47
CA ILE A 230 -8.33 5.43 17.55
C ILE A 230 -8.26 4.89 18.99
N GLU A 231 -8.98 5.58 19.87
CA GLU A 231 -9.07 5.21 21.27
C GLU A 231 -10.25 4.27 21.50
N ASN A 232 -10.26 3.54 22.61
CA ASN A 232 -11.31 2.59 22.98
C ASN A 232 -11.53 1.44 21.99
N ALA A 233 -10.49 1.02 21.26
CA ALA A 233 -10.46 -0.26 20.58
C ALA A 233 -10.07 -1.37 21.57
N GLU A 234 -10.44 -2.61 21.28
CA GLU A 234 -10.06 -3.77 22.11
C GLU A 234 -8.66 -4.27 21.73
N ALA A 235 -8.34 -4.28 20.44
CA ALA A 235 -7.05 -4.73 19.93
C ALA A 235 -6.68 -4.01 18.64
N PHE A 236 -5.39 -4.02 18.32
CA PHE A 236 -4.83 -3.61 17.03
C PHE A 236 -4.12 -4.78 16.37
N SER A 237 -4.24 -4.86 15.04
CA SER A 237 -3.47 -5.81 14.23
C SER A 237 -2.82 -5.09 13.06
N GLU A 238 -1.59 -5.47 12.75
CA GLU A 238 -0.91 -5.03 11.54
C GLU A 238 -0.40 -6.25 10.77
N THR A 239 -0.58 -6.26 9.46
CA THR A 239 -0.31 -7.41 8.61
C THR A 239 0.29 -6.96 7.29
N ILE A 240 1.43 -7.53 6.91
CA ILE A 240 1.94 -7.43 5.55
C ILE A 240 1.22 -8.51 4.73
N CYS A 241 0.17 -8.12 4.00
CA CYS A 241 -0.62 -9.03 3.17
C CYS A 241 0.17 -9.52 1.97
N ALA A 242 0.84 -8.58 1.29
CA ALA A 242 1.66 -8.88 0.13
C ALA A 242 2.90 -7.99 0.08
N TYR A 243 4.00 -8.54 -0.42
CA TYR A 243 5.15 -7.81 -0.93
C TYR A 243 5.84 -8.66 -1.97
N GLY A 244 6.31 -8.03 -3.02
CA GLY A 244 6.94 -8.74 -4.13
C GLY A 244 7.57 -7.76 -5.11
N PRO A 245 7.81 -8.16 -6.37
CA PRO A 245 8.51 -7.28 -7.29
C PRO A 245 7.75 -5.99 -7.62
N ILE A 246 6.42 -5.96 -7.44
CA ILE A 246 5.57 -4.92 -8.02
C ILE A 246 4.87 -4.05 -6.99
N ARG A 247 4.33 -4.61 -5.90
CA ARG A 247 3.67 -3.83 -4.87
C ARG A 247 3.83 -4.42 -3.47
N THR A 248 3.64 -3.55 -2.48
CA THR A 248 3.39 -3.94 -1.09
C THR A 248 1.95 -3.66 -0.71
N VAL A 249 1.37 -4.52 0.13
CA VAL A 249 0.04 -4.33 0.73
C VAL A 249 0.14 -4.56 2.23
N VAL A 250 -0.21 -3.53 2.99
CA VAL A 250 -0.17 -3.55 4.46
C VAL A 250 -1.54 -3.21 5.00
N ASP A 251 -2.10 -4.10 5.82
CA ASP A 251 -3.37 -3.89 6.53
C ASP A 251 -3.13 -3.50 7.98
N VAL A 252 -3.80 -2.45 8.41
CA VAL A 252 -3.86 -1.97 9.79
C VAL A 252 -5.30 -2.09 10.27
N ARG A 253 -5.53 -2.88 11.32
CA ARG A 253 -6.88 -3.18 11.80
C ARG A 253 -7.09 -2.69 13.22
N SER A 254 -8.26 -2.11 13.44
CA SER A 254 -8.76 -1.73 14.76
C SER A 254 -9.98 -2.60 15.09
N HIS A 255 -9.82 -3.41 16.13
CA HIS A 255 -10.85 -4.36 16.54
C HIS A 255 -11.74 -3.76 17.63
N HIS A 256 -13.06 -3.83 17.46
CA HIS A 256 -14.05 -3.35 18.40
C HIS A 256 -13.80 -1.90 18.85
N TRP A 257 -13.54 -1.03 17.89
CA TRP A 257 -13.39 0.39 18.14
C TRP A 257 -14.74 1.01 18.54
N LYS A 258 -14.88 1.34 19.82
CA LYS A 258 -16.09 2.00 20.36
C LYS A 258 -16.05 3.48 20.01
N TYR A 259 -16.76 3.84 18.97
CA TYR A 259 -16.69 5.18 18.39
C TYR A 259 -18.07 5.72 18.03
N GLN A 260 -18.41 6.92 18.58
CA GLN A 260 -19.69 7.63 18.36
C GLN A 260 -20.94 6.76 18.56
N GLY A 261 -20.87 5.80 19.50
CA GLY A 261 -21.98 4.89 19.87
C GLY A 261 -22.06 3.65 19.01
N SER A 262 -21.11 3.42 18.12
CA SER A 262 -20.97 2.20 17.31
C SER A 262 -19.80 1.34 17.79
N ASP A 263 -19.83 0.09 17.40
CA ASP A 263 -18.76 -0.89 17.58
C ASP A 263 -18.20 -1.22 16.19
N LEU A 264 -17.04 -0.67 15.87
CA LEU A 264 -16.50 -0.72 14.52
C LEU A 264 -15.36 -1.72 14.41
N GLN A 265 -15.41 -2.55 13.36
CA GLN A 265 -14.27 -3.30 12.85
C GLN A 265 -13.74 -2.54 11.64
N MET A 266 -12.56 -1.94 11.76
CA MET A 266 -11.96 -1.11 10.72
C MET A 266 -10.68 -1.75 10.21
N THR A 267 -10.49 -1.72 8.90
CA THR A 267 -9.23 -2.04 8.25
C THR A 267 -8.82 -0.86 7.38
N ILE A 268 -7.60 -0.38 7.56
CA ILE A 268 -6.94 0.57 6.66
C ILE A 268 -5.91 -0.23 5.88
N ARG A 269 -6.03 -0.27 4.57
CA ARG A 269 -5.10 -0.93 3.65
C ARG A 269 -4.25 0.11 2.95
N TYR A 270 -2.95 -0.06 3.02
CA TYR A 270 -1.95 0.77 2.34
C TYR A 270 -1.32 -0.02 1.21
N ILE A 271 -1.31 0.56 0.00
CA ILE A 271 -0.79 -0.08 -1.21
C ILE A 271 0.24 0.85 -1.83
N LEU A 272 1.47 0.35 -1.98
CA LEU A 272 2.56 1.09 -2.60
C LEU A 272 3.10 0.29 -3.79
N TYR A 273 3.14 0.92 -4.95
CA TYR A 273 3.57 0.28 -6.20
C TYR A 273 5.01 0.63 -6.57
N ALA A 274 5.63 -0.24 -7.33
CA ALA A 274 6.90 -0.03 -8.01
C ALA A 274 6.85 1.23 -8.89
N GLY A 275 7.87 2.09 -8.79
CA GLY A 275 7.93 3.34 -9.56
C GLY A 275 7.14 4.49 -8.97
N HIS A 276 6.42 4.29 -7.86
CA HIS A 276 5.55 5.26 -7.23
C HIS A 276 6.11 5.82 -5.93
N ARG A 277 5.76 7.08 -5.64
CA ARG A 277 5.91 7.72 -4.32
C ARG A 277 4.58 7.83 -3.60
N ASP A 278 3.49 7.87 -4.32
CA ASP A 278 2.14 7.89 -3.77
C ASP A 278 1.76 6.51 -3.22
N CYS A 279 1.02 6.52 -2.12
CA CYS A 279 0.46 5.35 -1.49
C CYS A 279 -1.07 5.42 -1.57
N GLU A 280 -1.69 4.40 -2.14
CA GLU A 280 -3.15 4.26 -2.12
C GLU A 280 -3.59 3.83 -0.72
N VAL A 281 -4.63 4.49 -0.20
CA VAL A 281 -5.19 4.17 1.12
C VAL A 281 -6.67 3.82 0.96
N GLN A 282 -7.01 2.59 1.31
CA GLN A 282 -8.38 2.07 1.27
C GLN A 282 -8.85 1.83 2.71
N VAL A 283 -10.08 2.23 3.03
CA VAL A 283 -10.67 2.03 4.35
C VAL A 283 -11.91 1.16 4.26
N TYR A 284 -11.93 0.11 5.05
CA TYR A 284 -13.03 -0.84 5.11
C TYR A 284 -13.62 -0.90 6.52
N PHE A 285 -14.93 -0.99 6.57
CA PHE A 285 -15.68 -1.30 7.80
C PHE A 285 -16.49 -2.56 7.56
N SER A 286 -16.51 -3.48 8.53
CA SER A 286 -17.28 -4.73 8.41
C SER A 286 -18.80 -4.47 8.43
N GLU A 287 -19.23 -3.40 9.08
CA GLU A 287 -20.63 -3.02 9.22
C GLU A 287 -20.92 -1.70 8.49
N PRO A 288 -22.14 -1.52 7.98
CA PRO A 288 -22.56 -0.26 7.41
C PRO A 288 -22.45 0.89 8.42
N LEU A 289 -21.79 1.96 8.03
CA LEU A 289 -21.73 3.18 8.80
C LEU A 289 -23.11 3.84 8.92
N LYS A 290 -23.41 4.45 10.06
CA LYS A 290 -24.69 5.13 10.35
C LYS A 290 -24.53 6.64 10.26
N LYS A 291 -23.84 7.22 11.26
CA LYS A 291 -23.63 8.66 11.40
C LYS A 291 -22.22 9.02 11.84
N GLU A 292 -21.33 8.05 11.88
CA GLU A 292 -19.95 8.23 12.27
C GLU A 292 -19.26 9.18 11.31
N VAL A 293 -18.50 10.11 11.85
CA VAL A 293 -17.73 11.10 11.09
C VAL A 293 -16.26 10.85 11.34
N PHE A 294 -15.50 10.76 10.27
CA PHE A 294 -14.06 10.54 10.31
C PHE A 294 -13.33 11.77 9.76
N SER A 295 -12.04 11.81 10.02
CA SER A 295 -11.16 12.84 9.50
C SER A 295 -9.88 12.23 8.96
N THR A 296 -9.23 12.97 8.08
CA THR A 296 -7.87 12.73 7.63
C THR A 296 -7.23 14.09 7.36
N GLY A 297 -5.92 14.15 7.26
CA GLY A 297 -5.23 15.40 7.03
C GLY A 297 -3.73 15.22 6.88
N LEU A 298 -3.05 16.32 6.69
CA LEU A 298 -1.60 16.39 6.61
C LEU A 298 -1.05 17.18 7.79
N LEU A 299 0.10 16.77 8.28
CA LEU A 299 0.85 17.53 9.27
C LEU A 299 1.17 18.93 8.72
N LYS A 300 0.86 19.95 9.50
CA LYS A 300 1.22 21.33 9.18
C LYS A 300 2.61 21.63 9.72
N MET A 301 3.54 21.90 8.83
CA MET A 301 4.87 22.39 9.19
C MET A 301 4.85 23.90 9.45
N LYS A 302 5.77 24.38 10.28
CA LYS A 302 6.00 25.80 10.48
C LYS A 302 6.39 26.43 9.13
N ASP A 303 5.93 27.66 8.89
CA ASP A 303 6.19 28.42 7.66
C ASP A 303 5.85 27.68 6.36
N SER A 304 5.02 26.62 6.44
CA SER A 304 4.56 25.87 5.28
C SER A 304 3.44 26.61 4.53
N ARG A 305 3.34 26.29 3.24
CA ARG A 305 2.20 26.65 2.42
C ARG A 305 1.22 25.49 2.37
N SER A 306 -0.05 25.78 2.29
CA SER A 306 -1.09 24.77 2.13
C SER A 306 -2.08 25.17 1.05
N TYR A 307 -2.71 24.18 0.46
CA TYR A 307 -3.77 24.34 -0.53
C TYR A 307 -4.89 23.35 -0.22
N SER A 308 -6.13 23.77 -0.39
CA SER A 308 -7.29 22.89 -0.41
C SER A 308 -8.27 23.38 -1.46
N ASP A 309 -8.82 22.46 -2.23
CA ASP A 309 -9.93 22.75 -3.16
C ASP A 309 -11.31 22.59 -2.50
N HIS A 310 -11.35 22.17 -1.22
CA HIS A 310 -12.56 21.82 -0.47
C HIS A 310 -13.44 20.75 -1.18
N LYS A 311 -12.84 19.93 -2.05
CA LYS A 311 -13.49 18.89 -2.83
C LYS A 311 -12.75 17.56 -2.77
N GLY A 312 -11.82 17.42 -1.82
CA GLY A 312 -11.04 16.20 -1.61
C GLY A 312 -9.53 16.36 -1.83
N THR A 313 -9.05 17.53 -2.27
CA THR A 313 -7.62 17.78 -2.43
C THR A 313 -7.10 18.65 -1.28
N LEU A 314 -6.08 18.14 -0.61
CA LEU A 314 -5.32 18.87 0.39
C LEU A 314 -3.83 18.70 0.08
N ALA A 315 -3.08 19.80 0.10
CA ALA A 315 -1.63 19.79 -0.06
C ALA A 315 -0.96 20.68 0.99
N CYS A 316 0.22 20.26 1.42
CA CYS A 316 1.08 21.04 2.30
C CYS A 316 2.53 20.87 1.83
N TRP A 317 3.29 21.96 1.76
CA TRP A 317 4.71 21.92 1.40
C TRP A 317 5.51 22.99 2.12
N GLY A 318 6.72 22.64 2.51
CA GLY A 318 7.64 23.49 3.26
C GLY A 318 8.94 22.77 3.54
N THR A 319 9.85 23.44 4.21
CA THR A 319 11.19 22.93 4.56
C THR A 319 11.51 23.09 6.04
N ASP A 320 10.51 23.34 6.86
CA ASP A 320 10.70 23.60 8.29
C ASP A 320 10.07 22.48 9.15
N TRP A 321 10.33 22.54 10.44
CA TRP A 321 9.82 21.60 11.43
C TRP A 321 8.30 21.73 11.63
N PRO A 322 7.63 20.70 12.15
CA PRO A 322 6.21 20.74 12.50
C PRO A 322 5.90 21.85 13.50
N VAL A 323 4.71 22.43 13.38
CA VAL A 323 4.22 23.41 14.35
C VAL A 323 3.88 22.71 15.66
N GLY A 324 4.49 23.13 16.76
CA GLY A 324 4.21 22.61 18.11
C GLY A 324 5.22 21.62 18.66
N ASP A 325 6.22 21.23 17.86
CA ASP A 325 7.38 20.51 18.36
C ASP A 325 8.56 21.45 18.53
N THR A 326 8.88 21.78 19.77
CA THR A 326 10.07 22.53 20.20
C THR A 326 10.84 21.69 21.22
#